data_9336b79882ceb7d2175e9e2b9d1c0abf
#
_entry.id   9336b79882ceb7d2175e9e2b9d1c0abf
#
_cell.length_a   1.000
_cell.length_b   1.000
_cell.length_c   1.000
_cell.angle_alpha   90.00
_cell.angle_beta   90.00
_cell.angle_gamma   90.00
#
_symmetry.space_group_name_H-M   'P 1'
#
loop_
_entity.id
_entity.type
_entity.pdbx_description
1 polymer ?
#
loop_
_entity_poly.entity_id
_entity_poly.type
_entity_poly.pdbx_seq_one_letter_code
_entity_poly.pdbx_strand_id
1 'polypeptide(L)'
;MQSTDMAEDAQLARLALPVSQKVILVIDLVESVRLMAADEAGTVARWHAFVQHAKTEIIPAHNGRLVKSLGDGLMVEFDLARDAVHAALALHRQFDPYNSSVDGVLQLHLRAGINSTHVYTDQLDIYGAGVNLAARLATLAAPGETIASENVRDQLSDGLDAELEDLGARFVKHLDQAVHVYRVARAGAVLPTPWQRGEYAVAMQPTIAVIPFASQSSDPAHHAIGELVADGVIAILARSKELLVISRLSATAFRSRSASVNEIAKCLGADFVLSGSYSVIGTQGGGKLLLTTELADAKSGQAIWFDRFNAELGDLLESESQCTQRIAQAAHVAILSHEAQRVRRQPLSSLAAYSLKLSGITLMHRSQVVDFENGLLVLNELAQRHRRIGDTHAWLAKWYVLRVMRGISPTPKDDAQRALECCNTALDADPQHALALAVRGHALSQMFGSGEGAGIDLKNALLADPNEVHGWLYKSVWSSLYGSTSDAVREALTARELSPLDPHSAYFDTILSGAYAFNHEYDNAIRIADRSLKLDYNHAPTLRGKLLAQVEAGYIEDARETLARLLVVTPDLSVAGYQAVVGAENPRRLRVVAALRRLNVPEST
;
A
#
# COMPACT_ATOMS: atom_id res chain seq x y z
N MET A 1 17.70 -31.45 -49.15
CA MET A 1 17.24 -30.52 -48.11
C MET A 1 15.74 -30.17 -48.20
N GLN A 2 15.10 -30.27 -49.37
CA GLN A 2 13.64 -29.96 -49.49
C GLN A 2 12.67 -31.10 -49.11
N SER A 3 13.12 -32.35 -48.99
CA SER A 3 12.26 -33.50 -48.67
C SER A 3 12.09 -33.75 -47.16
N THR A 4 12.99 -33.23 -46.33
CA THR A 4 12.94 -33.37 -44.85
C THR A 4 11.97 -32.35 -44.25
N ASP A 5 11.92 -31.12 -44.75
CA ASP A 5 11.00 -30.07 -44.33
C ASP A 5 9.53 -30.43 -44.62
N MET A 6 9.24 -31.03 -45.78
CA MET A 6 7.89 -31.46 -46.12
C MET A 6 7.38 -32.65 -45.26
N ALA A 7 8.31 -33.50 -44.79
CA ALA A 7 7.94 -34.60 -43.92
C ALA A 7 7.69 -34.14 -42.45
N GLU A 8 8.46 -33.16 -41.97
CA GLU A 8 8.23 -32.51 -40.65
C GLU A 8 6.95 -31.68 -40.65
N ASP A 9 6.69 -30.90 -41.70
CA ASP A 9 5.42 -30.14 -41.82
C ASP A 9 4.19 -31.07 -41.93
N ALA A 10 4.32 -32.23 -42.65
CA ALA A 10 3.27 -33.23 -42.71
C ALA A 10 3.08 -33.98 -41.38
N GLN A 11 4.12 -34.10 -40.58
CA GLN A 11 4.07 -34.72 -39.25
C GLN A 11 3.49 -33.74 -38.21
N LEU A 12 3.82 -32.44 -38.26
CA LEU A 12 3.22 -31.37 -37.49
C LEU A 12 1.75 -31.16 -37.84
N ALA A 13 1.37 -31.26 -39.10
CA ALA A 13 -0.04 -31.19 -39.54
C ALA A 13 -0.89 -32.37 -39.03
N ARG A 14 -0.29 -33.56 -38.78
CA ARG A 14 -0.96 -34.71 -38.15
C ARG A 14 -1.11 -34.60 -36.64
N LEU A 15 -0.42 -33.67 -35.99
CA LEU A 15 -0.49 -33.34 -34.59
C LEU A 15 -1.39 -32.14 -34.30
N ALA A 16 -2.04 -31.56 -35.32
CA ALA A 16 -2.93 -30.43 -35.14
C ALA A 16 -4.15 -30.86 -34.29
N LEU A 17 -4.20 -30.40 -33.05
CA LEU A 17 -5.33 -30.61 -32.18
C LEU A 17 -6.57 -29.92 -32.75
N PRO A 18 -7.77 -30.53 -32.66
CA PRO A 18 -9.01 -29.87 -33.08
C PRO A 18 -9.22 -28.56 -32.34
N VAL A 19 -9.57 -27.53 -33.11
CA VAL A 19 -9.86 -26.19 -32.60
C VAL A 19 -11.37 -25.97 -32.59
N SER A 20 -11.90 -25.53 -31.47
CA SER A 20 -13.30 -25.16 -31.34
C SER A 20 -13.47 -23.91 -30.50
N GLN A 21 -14.55 -23.15 -30.76
CA GLN A 21 -14.92 -22.04 -29.88
C GLN A 21 -15.65 -22.59 -28.67
N LYS A 22 -15.21 -22.24 -27.48
CA LYS A 22 -15.78 -22.65 -26.20
C LYS A 22 -15.85 -21.49 -25.24
N VAL A 23 -16.73 -21.59 -24.27
CA VAL A 23 -16.79 -20.71 -23.12
C VAL A 23 -16.19 -21.43 -21.92
N ILE A 24 -15.15 -20.88 -21.37
CA ILE A 24 -14.39 -21.47 -20.27
C ILE A 24 -14.77 -20.75 -18.98
N LEU A 25 -15.23 -21.53 -18.00
CA LEU A 25 -15.47 -21.12 -16.64
C LEU A 25 -14.37 -21.70 -15.74
N VAL A 26 -13.68 -20.85 -15.02
CA VAL A 26 -12.75 -21.24 -13.96
C VAL A 26 -13.29 -20.76 -12.63
N ILE A 27 -13.33 -21.65 -11.67
CA ILE A 27 -13.80 -21.37 -10.30
C ILE A 27 -12.69 -21.74 -9.34
N ASP A 28 -12.55 -20.97 -8.28
CA ASP A 28 -11.52 -21.13 -7.27
C ASP A 28 -12.11 -20.86 -5.86
N LEU A 29 -11.66 -21.60 -4.86
CA LEU A 29 -12.06 -21.43 -3.47
C LEU A 29 -11.23 -20.31 -2.83
N VAL A 30 -11.91 -19.27 -2.36
CA VAL A 30 -11.25 -18.10 -1.76
C VAL A 30 -10.56 -18.49 -0.46
N GLU A 31 -9.30 -18.09 -0.31
CA GLU A 31 -8.48 -18.30 0.90
C GLU A 31 -8.40 -19.77 1.37
N SER A 32 -8.36 -20.71 0.44
CA SER A 32 -8.31 -22.16 0.70
C SER A 32 -7.24 -22.56 1.73
N VAL A 33 -6.05 -21.94 1.67
CA VAL A 33 -4.95 -22.18 2.63
C VAL A 33 -5.35 -21.78 4.06
N ARG A 34 -6.02 -20.64 4.23
CA ARG A 34 -6.50 -20.18 5.55
C ARG A 34 -7.59 -21.10 6.10
N LEU A 35 -8.53 -21.50 5.24
CA LEU A 35 -9.60 -22.44 5.60
C LEU A 35 -9.05 -23.78 6.02
N MET A 36 -8.07 -24.33 5.28
CA MET A 36 -7.38 -25.57 5.62
C MET A 36 -6.58 -25.45 6.93
N ALA A 37 -5.93 -24.31 7.18
CA ALA A 37 -5.23 -24.08 8.43
C ALA A 37 -6.17 -24.03 9.66
N ALA A 38 -7.43 -23.61 9.47
CA ALA A 38 -8.43 -23.55 10.53
C ALA A 38 -9.16 -24.88 10.76
N ASP A 39 -9.52 -25.60 9.69
CA ASP A 39 -10.22 -26.90 9.70
C ASP A 39 -9.90 -27.65 8.40
N GLU A 40 -8.78 -28.37 8.36
CA GLU A 40 -8.32 -29.09 7.16
C GLU A 40 -9.32 -30.20 6.76
N ALA A 41 -9.63 -31.09 7.69
CA ALA A 41 -10.49 -32.26 7.40
C ALA A 41 -11.90 -31.84 6.97
N GLY A 42 -12.49 -30.88 7.66
CA GLY A 42 -13.80 -30.35 7.32
C GLY A 42 -13.81 -29.56 6.00
N THR A 43 -12.78 -28.76 5.72
CA THR A 43 -12.67 -28.01 4.45
C THR A 43 -12.51 -28.96 3.27
N VAL A 44 -11.64 -29.98 3.37
CA VAL A 44 -11.46 -31.00 2.33
C VAL A 44 -12.74 -31.79 2.09
N ALA A 45 -13.43 -32.20 3.15
CA ALA A 45 -14.68 -32.97 3.03
C ALA A 45 -15.78 -32.14 2.34
N ARG A 46 -15.95 -30.87 2.72
CA ARG A 46 -16.93 -29.97 2.10
C ARG A 46 -16.58 -29.65 0.64
N TRP A 47 -15.30 -29.39 0.36
CA TRP A 47 -14.85 -29.17 -1.01
C TRP A 47 -15.08 -30.39 -1.89
N HIS A 48 -14.76 -31.60 -1.40
CA HIS A 48 -14.99 -32.84 -2.13
C HIS A 48 -16.50 -33.05 -2.42
N ALA A 49 -17.36 -32.84 -1.42
CA ALA A 49 -18.81 -32.92 -1.61
C ALA A 49 -19.32 -31.90 -2.63
N PHE A 50 -18.83 -30.65 -2.59
CA PHE A 50 -19.11 -29.62 -3.57
C PHE A 50 -18.72 -30.06 -4.99
N VAL A 51 -17.49 -30.53 -5.17
CA VAL A 51 -16.98 -30.99 -6.47
C VAL A 51 -17.82 -32.14 -7.03
N GLN A 52 -18.22 -33.10 -6.20
CA GLN A 52 -19.07 -34.20 -6.63
C GLN A 52 -20.45 -33.70 -7.07
N HIS A 53 -21.11 -32.86 -6.29
CA HIS A 53 -22.40 -32.29 -6.64
C HIS A 53 -22.31 -31.39 -7.89
N ALA A 54 -21.30 -30.56 -8.01
CA ALA A 54 -21.03 -29.76 -9.19
C ALA A 54 -20.92 -30.62 -10.45
N LYS A 55 -20.15 -31.72 -10.37
CA LYS A 55 -19.89 -32.64 -11.49
C LYS A 55 -21.12 -33.44 -11.91
N THR A 56 -21.94 -33.90 -10.95
CA THR A 56 -23.05 -34.81 -11.25
C THR A 56 -24.34 -34.10 -11.56
N GLU A 57 -24.56 -32.90 -11.04
CA GLU A 57 -25.84 -32.23 -11.12
C GLU A 57 -25.78 -30.84 -11.77
N ILE A 58 -24.97 -29.91 -11.23
CA ILE A 58 -25.03 -28.51 -11.68
C ILE A 58 -24.45 -28.32 -13.07
N ILE A 59 -23.24 -28.81 -13.30
CA ILE A 59 -22.55 -28.62 -14.59
C ILE A 59 -23.34 -29.27 -15.73
N PRO A 60 -23.82 -30.54 -15.61
CA PRO A 60 -24.64 -31.16 -16.65
C PRO A 60 -25.98 -30.48 -16.85
N ALA A 61 -26.63 -29.98 -15.78
CA ALA A 61 -27.91 -29.27 -15.87
C ALA A 61 -27.82 -27.97 -16.71
N HIS A 62 -26.62 -27.43 -16.84
CA HIS A 62 -26.32 -26.24 -17.66
C HIS A 62 -25.50 -26.58 -18.92
N ASN A 63 -25.57 -27.80 -19.43
CA ASN A 63 -24.91 -28.26 -20.65
C ASN A 63 -23.37 -28.10 -20.63
N GLY A 64 -22.76 -28.10 -19.45
CA GLY A 64 -21.33 -27.98 -19.25
C GLY A 64 -20.59 -29.32 -19.16
N ARG A 65 -19.31 -29.30 -19.42
CA ARG A 65 -18.40 -30.44 -19.20
C ARG A 65 -17.29 -30.04 -18.24
N LEU A 66 -17.14 -30.76 -17.15
CA LEU A 66 -15.98 -30.60 -16.27
C LEU A 66 -14.73 -31.08 -17.01
N VAL A 67 -13.77 -30.17 -17.22
CA VAL A 67 -12.50 -30.47 -17.89
C VAL A 67 -11.52 -31.07 -16.90
N LYS A 68 -11.28 -30.35 -15.79
CA LYS A 68 -10.41 -30.84 -14.73
C LYS A 68 -10.66 -30.13 -13.38
N SER A 69 -10.24 -30.80 -12.30
CA SER A 69 -10.09 -30.19 -10.98
C SER A 69 -8.66 -29.66 -10.81
N LEU A 70 -8.52 -28.48 -10.26
CA LEU A 70 -7.25 -27.76 -10.08
C LEU A 70 -6.82 -27.70 -8.61
N GLY A 71 -7.14 -28.72 -7.83
CA GLY A 71 -6.95 -28.74 -6.39
C GLY A 71 -8.13 -28.08 -5.67
N ASP A 72 -8.02 -26.79 -5.40
CA ASP A 72 -9.06 -25.94 -4.81
C ASP A 72 -9.89 -25.17 -5.87
N GLY A 73 -9.77 -25.53 -7.15
CA GLY A 73 -10.48 -24.96 -8.26
C GLY A 73 -11.05 -25.98 -9.24
N LEU A 74 -11.98 -25.52 -10.09
CA LEU A 74 -12.57 -26.31 -11.19
C LEU A 74 -12.44 -25.54 -12.51
N MET A 75 -12.19 -26.29 -13.59
CA MET A 75 -12.25 -25.78 -14.97
C MET A 75 -13.36 -26.51 -15.72
N VAL A 76 -14.28 -25.73 -16.26
CA VAL A 76 -15.49 -26.23 -16.94
C VAL A 76 -15.58 -25.57 -18.31
N GLU A 77 -16.01 -26.31 -19.32
CA GLU A 77 -16.30 -25.78 -20.64
C GLU A 77 -17.80 -25.83 -20.97
N PHE A 78 -18.22 -24.88 -21.78
CA PHE A 78 -19.60 -24.76 -22.30
C PHE A 78 -19.58 -24.35 -23.78
N ASP A 79 -20.66 -24.60 -24.47
CA ASP A 79 -20.87 -24.11 -25.84
C ASP A 79 -21.45 -22.69 -25.85
N LEU A 80 -22.24 -22.32 -24.84
CA LEU A 80 -22.95 -21.05 -24.76
C LEU A 80 -22.57 -20.23 -23.52
N ALA A 81 -22.42 -18.92 -23.69
CA ALA A 81 -22.08 -18.01 -22.61
C ALA A 81 -23.14 -17.98 -21.50
N ARG A 82 -24.43 -18.00 -21.84
CA ARG A 82 -25.52 -18.04 -20.85
C ARG A 82 -25.48 -19.27 -19.96
N ASP A 83 -25.11 -20.43 -20.51
CA ASP A 83 -25.06 -21.68 -19.76
C ASP A 83 -23.90 -21.63 -18.75
N ALA A 84 -22.74 -21.08 -19.15
CA ALA A 84 -21.61 -20.84 -18.27
C ALA A 84 -21.94 -19.86 -17.12
N VAL A 85 -22.66 -18.78 -17.42
CA VAL A 85 -23.11 -17.80 -16.43
C VAL A 85 -24.08 -18.42 -15.44
N HIS A 86 -25.12 -19.11 -15.93
CA HIS A 86 -26.10 -19.76 -15.06
C HIS A 86 -25.47 -20.85 -14.17
N ALA A 87 -24.52 -21.61 -14.71
CA ALA A 87 -23.75 -22.58 -13.95
C ALA A 87 -22.92 -21.90 -12.85
N ALA A 88 -22.19 -20.83 -13.16
CA ALA A 88 -21.40 -20.09 -12.18
C ALA A 88 -22.29 -19.56 -11.03
N LEU A 89 -23.43 -18.94 -11.37
CA LEU A 89 -24.37 -18.42 -10.37
C LEU A 89 -25.02 -19.54 -9.53
N ALA A 90 -25.23 -20.73 -10.09
CA ALA A 90 -25.73 -21.88 -9.36
C ALA A 90 -24.67 -22.46 -8.42
N LEU A 91 -23.42 -22.52 -8.86
CA LEU A 91 -22.29 -23.01 -8.05
C LEU A 91 -22.00 -22.11 -6.84
N HIS A 92 -22.06 -20.80 -6.98
CA HIS A 92 -21.91 -19.87 -5.84
C HIS A 92 -22.91 -20.17 -4.70
N ARG A 93 -24.16 -20.47 -5.04
CA ARG A 93 -25.23 -20.71 -4.06
C ARG A 93 -25.09 -22.01 -3.27
N GLN A 94 -24.22 -22.91 -3.71
CA GLN A 94 -24.05 -24.22 -3.03
C GLN A 94 -23.58 -24.08 -1.59
N PHE A 95 -22.86 -23.02 -1.27
CA PHE A 95 -22.37 -22.79 0.09
C PHE A 95 -23.30 -21.92 0.95
N ASP A 96 -24.38 -21.37 0.40
CA ASP A 96 -25.30 -20.51 1.16
C ASP A 96 -25.89 -21.18 2.41
N PRO A 97 -26.36 -22.46 2.36
CA PRO A 97 -26.89 -23.11 3.54
C PRO A 97 -25.83 -23.33 4.63
N TYR A 98 -24.59 -23.67 4.24
CA TYR A 98 -23.48 -23.84 5.16
C TYR A 98 -23.06 -22.48 5.74
N ASN A 99 -22.85 -21.47 4.90
CA ASN A 99 -22.41 -20.14 5.30
C ASN A 99 -23.38 -19.46 6.27
N SER A 100 -24.69 -19.79 6.15
CA SER A 100 -25.71 -19.28 7.09
C SER A 100 -25.62 -19.91 8.49
N SER A 101 -24.88 -21.00 8.65
CA SER A 101 -24.79 -21.77 9.90
C SER A 101 -23.44 -21.63 10.62
N VAL A 102 -22.47 -20.90 10.04
CA VAL A 102 -21.12 -20.77 10.58
C VAL A 102 -20.67 -19.31 10.66
N ASP A 103 -19.71 -19.03 11.56
CA ASP A 103 -19.10 -17.71 11.67
C ASP A 103 -18.27 -17.36 10.43
N GLY A 104 -18.15 -16.07 10.13
CA GLY A 104 -17.54 -15.54 8.89
C GLY A 104 -16.14 -16.08 8.58
N VAL A 105 -15.35 -16.46 9.59
CA VAL A 105 -14.00 -17.02 9.42
C VAL A 105 -14.00 -18.38 8.72
N LEU A 106 -15.06 -19.18 8.90
CA LEU A 106 -15.21 -20.53 8.33
C LEU A 106 -16.12 -20.56 7.10
N GLN A 107 -16.65 -19.43 6.66
CA GLN A 107 -17.49 -19.36 5.45
C GLN A 107 -16.68 -19.70 4.20
N LEU A 108 -17.31 -20.43 3.29
CA LEU A 108 -16.74 -20.89 2.02
C LEU A 108 -17.28 -20.03 0.89
N HIS A 109 -16.40 -19.29 0.23
CA HIS A 109 -16.75 -18.47 -0.91
C HIS A 109 -15.99 -18.91 -2.16
N LEU A 110 -16.67 -18.90 -3.28
CA LEU A 110 -16.05 -19.11 -4.59
C LEU A 110 -15.79 -17.76 -5.26
N ARG A 111 -14.85 -17.76 -6.17
CA ARG A 111 -14.66 -16.70 -7.16
C ARG A 111 -14.62 -17.35 -8.53
N ALA A 112 -15.19 -16.69 -9.55
CA ALA A 112 -15.34 -17.26 -10.87
C ALA A 112 -14.90 -16.30 -11.97
N GLY A 113 -14.30 -16.85 -13.04
CA GLY A 113 -13.93 -16.13 -14.25
C GLY A 113 -14.44 -16.84 -15.50
N ILE A 114 -15.06 -16.10 -16.42
CA ILE A 114 -15.63 -16.64 -17.66
C ILE A 114 -15.02 -15.94 -18.87
N ASN A 115 -14.54 -16.73 -19.83
CA ASN A 115 -14.04 -16.21 -21.11
C ASN A 115 -14.49 -17.08 -22.29
N SER A 116 -14.89 -16.44 -23.39
CA SER A 116 -15.21 -17.11 -24.66
C SER A 116 -14.01 -17.02 -25.60
N THR A 117 -13.52 -18.17 -26.07
CA THR A 117 -12.27 -18.25 -26.84
C THR A 117 -12.18 -19.50 -27.68
N HIS A 118 -11.25 -19.49 -28.66
CA HIS A 118 -10.85 -20.71 -29.35
C HIS A 118 -9.90 -21.52 -28.47
N VAL A 119 -10.20 -22.81 -28.36
CA VAL A 119 -9.40 -23.77 -27.59
C VAL A 119 -8.93 -24.91 -28.47
N TYR A 120 -7.75 -25.42 -28.15
CA TYR A 120 -7.24 -26.68 -28.67
C TYR A 120 -7.63 -27.78 -27.68
N THR A 121 -8.26 -28.84 -28.17
CA THR A 121 -8.79 -29.91 -27.31
C THR A 121 -8.10 -31.23 -27.64
N ASP A 122 -7.62 -31.94 -26.64
CA ASP A 122 -7.28 -33.34 -26.73
C ASP A 122 -8.25 -34.20 -25.89
N GLN A 123 -7.93 -35.50 -25.73
CA GLN A 123 -8.78 -36.40 -24.96
C GLN A 123 -8.78 -36.11 -23.43
N LEU A 124 -7.80 -35.36 -22.95
CA LEU A 124 -7.52 -35.18 -21.52
C LEU A 124 -7.67 -33.73 -21.04
N ASP A 125 -7.42 -32.75 -21.91
CA ASP A 125 -7.33 -31.33 -21.51
C ASP A 125 -7.73 -30.37 -22.65
N ILE A 126 -7.83 -29.09 -22.30
CA ILE A 126 -8.03 -27.98 -23.23
C ILE A 126 -6.89 -26.97 -23.07
N TYR A 127 -6.40 -26.43 -24.18
CA TYR A 127 -5.28 -25.50 -24.24
C TYR A 127 -5.64 -24.23 -24.98
N GLY A 128 -5.03 -23.12 -24.58
CA GLY A 128 -5.15 -21.84 -25.28
C GLY A 128 -4.92 -20.64 -24.37
N ALA A 129 -4.50 -19.53 -24.96
CA ALA A 129 -4.29 -18.27 -24.23
C ALA A 129 -5.56 -17.79 -23.52
N GLY A 130 -6.74 -18.02 -24.15
CA GLY A 130 -8.02 -17.64 -23.57
C GLY A 130 -8.46 -18.48 -22.38
N VAL A 131 -7.96 -19.72 -22.23
CA VAL A 131 -8.16 -20.54 -21.02
C VAL A 131 -7.44 -19.90 -19.84
N ASN A 132 -6.22 -19.43 -20.07
CA ASN A 132 -5.45 -18.68 -19.07
C ASN A 132 -6.14 -17.36 -18.70
N LEU A 133 -6.82 -16.70 -19.64
CA LEU A 133 -7.58 -15.50 -19.35
C LEU A 133 -8.74 -15.79 -18.39
N ALA A 134 -9.52 -16.86 -18.59
CA ALA A 134 -10.61 -17.24 -17.69
C ALA A 134 -10.11 -17.47 -16.25
N ALA A 135 -8.97 -18.16 -16.07
CA ALA A 135 -8.34 -18.35 -14.76
C ALA A 135 -7.94 -17.02 -14.09
N ARG A 136 -7.47 -16.08 -14.89
CA ARG A 136 -7.08 -14.75 -14.38
C ARG A 136 -8.28 -13.87 -14.06
N LEU A 137 -9.37 -13.97 -14.83
CA LEU A 137 -10.63 -13.31 -14.51
C LEU A 137 -11.18 -13.81 -13.17
N ALA A 138 -11.04 -15.10 -12.87
CA ALA A 138 -11.38 -15.64 -11.55
C ALA A 138 -10.57 -15.00 -10.42
N THR A 139 -9.29 -14.68 -10.65
CA THR A 139 -8.48 -13.97 -9.64
C THR A 139 -8.84 -12.49 -9.47
N LEU A 140 -9.54 -11.89 -10.44
CA LEU A 140 -10.08 -10.54 -10.32
C LEU A 140 -11.41 -10.50 -9.55
N ALA A 141 -12.10 -11.62 -9.45
CA ALA A 141 -13.38 -11.71 -8.77
C ALA A 141 -13.21 -11.68 -7.24
N ALA A 142 -14.06 -10.91 -6.55
CA ALA A 142 -14.19 -10.96 -5.11
C ALA A 142 -14.92 -12.24 -4.66
N PRO A 143 -14.90 -12.57 -3.35
CA PRO A 143 -15.67 -13.69 -2.81
C PRO A 143 -17.15 -13.61 -3.20
N GLY A 144 -17.67 -14.67 -3.82
CA GLY A 144 -19.05 -14.73 -4.31
C GLY A 144 -19.28 -14.10 -5.69
N GLU A 145 -18.26 -13.58 -6.35
CA GLU A 145 -18.40 -12.87 -7.63
C GLU A 145 -18.00 -13.71 -8.85
N THR A 146 -18.59 -13.35 -9.98
CA THR A 146 -18.24 -13.86 -11.31
C THR A 146 -17.83 -12.69 -12.20
N ILE A 147 -16.65 -12.78 -12.83
CA ILE A 147 -16.12 -11.81 -13.80
C ILE A 147 -16.11 -12.44 -15.19
N ALA A 148 -16.65 -11.73 -16.16
CA ALA A 148 -16.70 -12.14 -17.56
C ALA A 148 -15.88 -11.19 -18.46
N SER A 149 -15.30 -11.73 -19.53
CA SER A 149 -14.71 -10.94 -20.60
C SER A 149 -15.77 -10.28 -21.50
N GLU A 150 -15.37 -9.26 -22.27
CA GLU A 150 -16.19 -8.63 -23.31
C GLU A 150 -16.76 -9.65 -24.30
N ASN A 151 -15.96 -10.65 -24.72
CA ASN A 151 -16.42 -11.72 -25.62
C ASN A 151 -17.57 -12.56 -25.05
N VAL A 152 -17.69 -12.66 -23.73
CA VAL A 152 -18.81 -13.33 -23.05
C VAL A 152 -20.00 -12.37 -22.98
N ARG A 153 -19.77 -11.11 -22.62
CA ARG A 153 -20.79 -10.08 -22.53
C ARG A 153 -21.55 -9.92 -23.85
N ASP A 154 -20.85 -9.93 -24.98
CA ASP A 154 -21.46 -9.77 -26.31
C ASP A 154 -22.36 -10.93 -26.73
N GLN A 155 -22.29 -12.06 -26.02
CA GLN A 155 -23.15 -13.24 -26.22
C GLN A 155 -24.30 -13.31 -25.22
N LEU A 156 -24.49 -12.32 -24.34
CA LEU A 156 -25.51 -12.28 -23.31
C LEU A 156 -26.55 -11.19 -23.61
N SER A 157 -27.79 -11.44 -23.22
CA SER A 157 -28.87 -10.43 -23.21
C SER A 157 -28.96 -9.83 -21.82
N ASP A 158 -28.57 -8.54 -21.70
CA ASP A 158 -28.60 -7.80 -20.43
C ASP A 158 -30.03 -7.73 -19.85
N GLY A 159 -30.14 -7.93 -18.54
CA GLY A 159 -31.40 -7.96 -17.81
C GLY A 159 -32.25 -9.23 -18.04
N LEU A 160 -31.92 -10.09 -19.02
CA LEU A 160 -32.63 -11.35 -19.30
C LEU A 160 -31.80 -12.56 -18.80
N ASP A 161 -30.54 -12.67 -19.25
CA ASP A 161 -29.65 -13.77 -18.88
C ASP A 161 -28.96 -13.48 -17.54
N ALA A 162 -28.58 -12.23 -17.33
CA ALA A 162 -27.89 -11.75 -16.11
C ALA A 162 -27.96 -10.22 -16.00
N GLU A 163 -27.71 -9.68 -14.82
CA GLU A 163 -27.34 -8.28 -14.66
C GLU A 163 -25.85 -8.12 -14.94
N LEU A 164 -25.49 -7.20 -15.82
CA LEU A 164 -24.13 -6.94 -16.24
C LEU A 164 -23.68 -5.56 -15.77
N GLU A 165 -22.60 -5.51 -15.00
CA GLU A 165 -21.97 -4.26 -14.60
C GLU A 165 -20.64 -4.10 -15.31
N ASP A 166 -20.51 -3.03 -16.08
CA ASP A 166 -19.26 -2.68 -16.75
C ASP A 166 -18.21 -2.23 -15.71
N LEU A 167 -17.11 -2.96 -15.64
CA LEU A 167 -15.98 -2.66 -14.78
C LEU A 167 -14.84 -1.94 -15.50
N GLY A 168 -14.99 -1.70 -16.81
CA GLY A 168 -14.00 -1.07 -17.67
C GLY A 168 -12.82 -1.98 -18.03
N ALA A 169 -11.83 -1.36 -18.66
CA ALA A 169 -10.61 -2.07 -19.07
C ALA A 169 -9.72 -2.35 -17.86
N ARG A 170 -9.31 -3.62 -17.70
CA ARG A 170 -8.44 -4.08 -16.59
C ARG A 170 -7.19 -4.72 -17.14
N PHE A 171 -6.05 -4.38 -16.54
CA PHE A 171 -4.81 -5.10 -16.80
C PHE A 171 -4.82 -6.42 -16.04
N VAL A 172 -4.72 -7.50 -16.77
CA VAL A 172 -4.68 -8.85 -16.23
C VAL A 172 -3.24 -9.33 -16.27
N LYS A 173 -2.76 -9.93 -15.20
CA LYS A 173 -1.36 -10.37 -15.04
C LYS A 173 -0.90 -11.16 -16.27
N HIS A 174 0.22 -10.77 -16.89
CA HIS A 174 0.82 -11.36 -18.10
C HIS A 174 0.04 -11.20 -19.42
N LEU A 175 -0.83 -10.22 -19.52
CA LEU A 175 -1.38 -9.78 -20.81
C LEU A 175 -0.86 -8.38 -21.09
N ASP A 176 -0.40 -8.17 -22.34
CA ASP A 176 0.17 -6.88 -22.77
C ASP A 176 -0.91 -5.81 -23.01
N GLN A 177 -2.18 -6.22 -23.12
CA GLN A 177 -3.31 -5.35 -23.34
C GLN A 177 -4.31 -5.45 -22.19
N ALA A 178 -4.94 -4.32 -21.87
CA ALA A 178 -6.05 -4.29 -20.94
C ALA A 178 -7.26 -5.05 -21.55
N VAL A 179 -7.90 -5.88 -20.74
CA VAL A 179 -9.10 -6.61 -21.13
C VAL A 179 -10.32 -5.89 -20.53
N HIS A 180 -11.33 -5.63 -21.35
CA HIS A 180 -12.58 -5.09 -20.87
C HIS A 180 -13.36 -6.20 -20.16
N VAL A 181 -13.80 -5.94 -18.93
CA VAL A 181 -14.39 -6.96 -18.07
C VAL A 181 -15.70 -6.48 -17.46
N TYR A 182 -16.59 -7.44 -17.22
CA TYR A 182 -17.92 -7.23 -16.68
C TYR A 182 -18.12 -8.10 -15.45
N ARG A 183 -18.76 -7.54 -14.43
CA ARG A 183 -19.32 -8.35 -13.36
C ARG A 183 -20.65 -8.91 -13.80
N VAL A 184 -20.86 -10.17 -13.47
CA VAL A 184 -22.08 -10.91 -13.80
C VAL A 184 -22.81 -11.24 -12.51
N ALA A 185 -24.05 -10.83 -12.39
CA ALA A 185 -24.94 -11.16 -11.29
C ALA A 185 -26.28 -11.69 -11.80
N ARG A 186 -27.05 -12.28 -10.91
CA ARG A 186 -28.38 -12.78 -11.25
C ARG A 186 -29.30 -11.63 -11.68
N ALA A 187 -30.12 -11.82 -12.69
CA ALA A 187 -31.13 -10.87 -13.09
C ALA A 187 -32.00 -10.43 -11.89
N GLY A 188 -32.17 -9.12 -11.68
CA GLY A 188 -32.86 -8.52 -10.54
C GLY A 188 -32.11 -8.55 -9.22
N ALA A 189 -30.84 -8.96 -9.20
CA ALA A 189 -30.02 -8.89 -8.00
C ALA A 189 -29.67 -7.44 -7.67
N VAL A 190 -29.87 -7.06 -6.41
CA VAL A 190 -29.24 -5.85 -5.88
C VAL A 190 -27.75 -6.15 -5.76
N LEU A 191 -26.97 -5.62 -6.69
CA LEU A 191 -25.52 -5.75 -6.63
C LEU A 191 -25.03 -5.13 -5.31
N PRO A 192 -24.18 -5.83 -4.55
CA PRO A 192 -23.60 -5.24 -3.33
C PRO A 192 -22.97 -3.90 -3.66
N THR A 193 -23.09 -2.94 -2.78
CA THR A 193 -22.43 -1.63 -2.96
C THR A 193 -20.92 -1.84 -3.13
N PRO A 194 -20.23 -1.05 -3.96
CA PRO A 194 -18.80 -1.26 -4.28
C PRO A 194 -17.85 -1.32 -3.09
N TRP A 195 -18.23 -0.80 -1.92
CA TRP A 195 -17.43 -0.88 -0.68
C TRP A 195 -17.64 -2.20 0.11
N GLN A 196 -18.76 -2.93 -0.11
CA GLN A 196 -18.93 -4.33 0.38
C GLN A 196 -18.18 -5.34 -0.50
N ARG A 197 -17.72 -4.89 -1.63
CA ARG A 197 -16.93 -5.62 -2.61
C ARG A 197 -15.52 -5.16 -2.38
N GLY A 198 -14.64 -5.83 -1.73
CA GLY A 198 -13.24 -5.39 -1.77
C GLY A 198 -12.98 -4.81 -3.16
N GLU A 199 -13.06 -3.47 -3.31
CA GLU A 199 -12.85 -2.81 -4.59
C GLU A 199 -11.58 -3.42 -5.16
N TYR A 200 -11.59 -3.83 -6.40
CA TYR A 200 -10.38 -4.23 -7.14
C TYR A 200 -9.31 -3.27 -6.71
N ALA A 201 -8.34 -3.78 -5.96
CA ALA A 201 -7.46 -2.94 -5.21
C ALA A 201 -6.84 -1.96 -6.19
N VAL A 202 -7.44 -0.76 -6.27
CA VAL A 202 -6.76 0.35 -6.92
C VAL A 202 -5.41 0.33 -6.28
N ALA A 203 -4.36 0.08 -7.07
CA ALA A 203 -3.04 -0.11 -6.53
C ALA A 203 -2.64 1.19 -5.82
N MET A 204 -2.95 1.25 -4.54
CA MET A 204 -2.65 2.38 -3.66
C MET A 204 -1.20 2.35 -3.17
N GLN A 205 -0.49 1.29 -3.54
CA GLN A 205 0.92 1.06 -3.24
C GLN A 205 1.62 0.57 -4.50
N PRO A 206 2.77 1.13 -4.87
CA PRO A 206 3.57 0.58 -5.95
C PRO A 206 4.24 -0.70 -5.51
N THR A 207 4.49 -1.58 -6.47
CA THR A 207 5.16 -2.86 -6.24
C THR A 207 6.64 -2.75 -6.56
N ILE A 208 7.50 -3.18 -5.63
CA ILE A 208 8.95 -3.24 -5.83
C ILE A 208 9.45 -4.69 -5.84
N ALA A 209 10.28 -5.03 -6.83
CA ALA A 209 11.05 -6.26 -6.88
C ALA A 209 12.52 -5.96 -6.51
N VAL A 210 13.07 -6.71 -5.55
CA VAL A 210 14.50 -6.67 -5.21
C VAL A 210 15.14 -7.94 -5.75
N ILE A 211 16.01 -7.78 -6.75
CA ILE A 211 16.66 -8.91 -7.40
C ILE A 211 17.96 -9.24 -6.67
N PRO A 212 18.30 -10.53 -6.45
CA PRO A 212 19.58 -10.92 -5.90
C PRO A 212 20.74 -10.25 -6.62
N PHE A 213 21.67 -9.68 -5.86
CA PHE A 213 22.79 -8.92 -6.41
C PHE A 213 23.78 -9.85 -7.12
N ALA A 214 24.23 -9.44 -8.30
CA ALA A 214 25.13 -10.23 -9.12
C ALA A 214 26.56 -10.20 -8.57
N SER A 215 27.19 -11.37 -8.40
CA SER A 215 28.60 -11.47 -8.02
C SER A 215 29.50 -11.08 -9.19
N GLN A 216 30.48 -10.21 -8.93
CA GLN A 216 31.58 -9.95 -9.86
C GLN A 216 32.80 -10.84 -9.55
N SER A 217 32.70 -11.74 -8.56
CA SER A 217 33.74 -12.70 -8.18
C SER A 217 33.47 -14.07 -8.79
N SER A 218 34.50 -14.74 -9.22
CA SER A 218 34.46 -16.15 -9.66
C SER A 218 34.49 -17.15 -8.49
N ASP A 219 34.68 -16.68 -7.24
CA ASP A 219 34.74 -17.53 -6.05
C ASP A 219 33.32 -17.98 -5.66
N PRO A 220 33.04 -19.30 -5.67
CA PRO A 220 31.73 -19.82 -5.27
C PRO A 220 31.32 -19.48 -3.81
N ALA A 221 32.28 -19.29 -2.92
CA ALA A 221 32.02 -18.92 -1.53
C ALA A 221 31.31 -17.56 -1.40
N HIS A 222 31.43 -16.70 -2.40
CA HIS A 222 30.81 -15.38 -2.39
C HIS A 222 29.41 -15.34 -3.03
N HIS A 223 28.95 -16.41 -3.67
CA HIS A 223 27.70 -16.38 -4.45
C HIS A 223 26.43 -16.15 -3.58
N ALA A 224 26.45 -16.52 -2.31
CA ALA A 224 25.32 -16.33 -1.40
C ALA A 224 25.17 -14.87 -0.91
N ILE A 225 26.20 -14.02 -1.03
CA ILE A 225 26.21 -12.64 -0.51
C ILE A 225 25.10 -11.81 -1.16
N GLY A 226 24.92 -11.96 -2.48
CA GLY A 226 23.89 -11.22 -3.21
C GLY A 226 22.46 -11.54 -2.77
N GLU A 227 22.21 -12.78 -2.33
CA GLU A 227 20.94 -13.17 -1.75
C GLU A 227 20.76 -12.56 -0.35
N LEU A 228 21.79 -12.63 0.49
CA LEU A 228 21.75 -12.04 1.84
C LEU A 228 21.45 -10.54 1.80
N VAL A 229 22.07 -9.80 0.87
CA VAL A 229 21.79 -8.38 0.67
C VAL A 229 20.34 -8.16 0.25
N ALA A 230 19.86 -8.91 -0.76
CA ALA A 230 18.48 -8.78 -1.23
C ALA A 230 17.47 -9.14 -0.12
N ASP A 231 17.73 -10.20 0.64
CA ASP A 231 16.88 -10.63 1.75
C ASP A 231 16.78 -9.56 2.84
N GLY A 232 17.93 -8.98 3.23
CA GLY A 232 17.95 -7.89 4.20
C GLY A 232 17.18 -6.65 3.72
N VAL A 233 17.34 -6.27 2.46
CA VAL A 233 16.60 -5.14 1.85
C VAL A 233 15.10 -5.44 1.76
N ILE A 234 14.71 -6.64 1.33
CA ILE A 234 13.31 -7.09 1.29
C ILE A 234 12.69 -7.02 2.69
N ALA A 235 13.37 -7.56 3.70
CA ALA A 235 12.85 -7.58 5.07
C ALA A 235 12.60 -6.18 5.63
N ILE A 236 13.43 -5.20 5.26
CA ILE A 236 13.28 -3.81 5.69
C ILE A 236 12.15 -3.11 4.92
N LEU A 237 12.15 -3.22 3.58
CA LEU A 237 11.12 -2.59 2.74
C LEU A 237 9.72 -3.15 3.02
N ALA A 238 9.60 -4.44 3.35
CA ALA A 238 8.33 -5.08 3.67
C ALA A 238 7.66 -4.55 4.95
N ARG A 239 8.40 -3.83 5.80
CA ARG A 239 7.83 -3.13 6.97
C ARG A 239 7.11 -1.84 6.58
N SER A 240 7.36 -1.30 5.38
CA SER A 240 6.70 -0.09 4.90
C SER A 240 5.26 -0.37 4.46
N LYS A 241 4.31 0.44 4.91
CA LYS A 241 2.92 0.42 4.42
C LYS A 241 2.74 1.15 3.09
N GLU A 242 3.80 1.75 2.54
CA GLU A 242 3.75 2.53 1.31
C GLU A 242 4.12 1.71 0.07
N LEU A 243 4.74 0.54 0.25
CA LEU A 243 5.23 -0.33 -0.81
C LEU A 243 4.69 -1.75 -0.69
N LEU A 244 4.42 -2.38 -1.83
CA LEU A 244 4.22 -3.82 -1.94
C LEU A 244 5.54 -4.46 -2.39
N VAL A 245 6.13 -5.30 -1.55
CA VAL A 245 7.43 -5.93 -1.84
C VAL A 245 7.22 -7.34 -2.38
N ILE A 246 7.79 -7.61 -3.54
CA ILE A 246 7.77 -8.94 -4.16
C ILE A 246 8.52 -9.94 -3.29
N SER A 247 7.92 -11.11 -3.11
CA SER A 247 8.50 -12.21 -2.34
C SER A 247 9.89 -12.60 -2.85
N ARG A 248 10.80 -12.91 -1.92
CA ARG A 248 12.13 -13.46 -2.19
C ARG A 248 12.10 -14.62 -3.20
N LEU A 249 11.20 -15.59 -3.00
CA LEU A 249 11.12 -16.79 -3.86
C LEU A 249 10.86 -16.43 -5.33
N SER A 250 10.03 -15.40 -5.58
CA SER A 250 9.76 -14.93 -6.94
C SER A 250 10.97 -14.19 -7.53
N ALA A 251 11.67 -13.40 -6.72
CA ALA A 251 12.82 -12.62 -7.15
C ALA A 251 14.07 -13.48 -7.44
N THR A 252 14.27 -14.58 -6.70
CA THR A 252 15.40 -15.50 -6.92
C THR A 252 15.36 -16.22 -8.27
N ALA A 253 14.20 -16.30 -8.93
CA ALA A 253 14.10 -16.83 -10.30
C ALA A 253 14.95 -16.04 -11.33
N PHE A 254 15.30 -14.79 -10.99
CA PHE A 254 16.14 -13.91 -11.83
C PHE A 254 17.61 -13.90 -11.44
N ARG A 255 18.01 -14.68 -10.43
CA ARG A 255 19.41 -14.92 -10.09
C ARG A 255 20.14 -15.47 -11.31
N SER A 256 21.19 -14.89 -11.73
CA SER A 256 22.01 -15.35 -12.88
C SER A 256 21.34 -15.25 -14.26
N ARG A 257 20.17 -14.65 -14.38
CA ARG A 257 19.55 -14.38 -15.68
C ARG A 257 19.91 -12.98 -16.14
N SER A 258 20.38 -12.89 -17.38
CA SER A 258 20.52 -11.62 -18.09
C SER A 258 19.14 -11.15 -18.57
N ALA A 259 18.29 -10.70 -17.63
CA ALA A 259 16.97 -10.21 -17.95
C ALA A 259 16.95 -8.67 -17.87
N SER A 260 16.27 -8.03 -18.80
CA SER A 260 16.05 -6.58 -18.76
C SER A 260 15.07 -6.19 -17.65
N VAL A 261 15.13 -4.93 -17.21
CA VAL A 261 14.17 -4.38 -16.22
C VAL A 261 12.73 -4.64 -16.66
N ASN A 262 12.41 -4.46 -17.94
CA ASN A 262 11.08 -4.67 -18.48
C ASN A 262 10.62 -6.14 -18.39
N GLU A 263 11.51 -7.10 -18.63
CA GLU A 263 11.20 -8.53 -18.51
C GLU A 263 10.94 -8.92 -17.05
N ILE A 264 11.81 -8.46 -16.13
CA ILE A 264 11.62 -8.67 -14.68
C ILE A 264 10.28 -8.09 -14.22
N ALA A 265 10.02 -6.84 -14.61
CA ALA A 265 8.80 -6.13 -14.23
C ALA A 265 7.54 -6.83 -14.76
N LYS A 266 7.53 -7.26 -16.01
CA LYS A 266 6.41 -8.01 -16.61
C LYS A 266 6.17 -9.33 -15.89
N CYS A 267 7.22 -10.08 -15.59
CA CYS A 267 7.11 -11.39 -14.92
C CYS A 267 6.64 -11.27 -13.48
N LEU A 268 7.09 -10.24 -12.75
CA LEU A 268 6.80 -10.06 -11.32
C LEU A 268 5.65 -9.09 -11.05
N GLY A 269 5.18 -8.35 -12.04
CA GLY A 269 4.18 -7.29 -11.85
C GLY A 269 4.74 -6.12 -11.02
N ALA A 270 6.04 -5.82 -11.17
CA ALA A 270 6.71 -4.77 -10.39
C ALA A 270 6.61 -3.41 -11.09
N ASP A 271 6.34 -2.35 -10.32
CA ASP A 271 6.45 -0.95 -10.78
C ASP A 271 7.90 -0.46 -10.72
N PHE A 272 8.67 -0.98 -9.77
CA PHE A 272 10.09 -0.66 -9.57
C PHE A 272 10.92 -1.93 -9.43
N VAL A 273 12.14 -1.88 -9.94
CA VAL A 273 13.10 -2.98 -9.83
C VAL A 273 14.40 -2.46 -9.21
N LEU A 274 14.74 -2.99 -8.04
CA LEU A 274 16.03 -2.78 -7.40
C LEU A 274 16.94 -3.94 -7.73
N SER A 275 18.08 -3.65 -8.31
CA SER A 275 19.11 -4.62 -8.69
C SER A 275 20.49 -4.08 -8.36
N GLY A 276 21.51 -4.91 -8.52
CA GLY A 276 22.88 -4.47 -8.29
C GLY A 276 23.90 -5.57 -8.50
N SER A 277 25.14 -5.20 -8.24
CA SER A 277 26.29 -6.11 -8.26
C SER A 277 27.20 -5.85 -7.08
N TYR A 278 28.04 -6.82 -6.76
CA TYR A 278 29.02 -6.67 -5.69
C TYR A 278 30.35 -7.32 -6.06
N SER A 279 31.40 -6.80 -5.44
CA SER A 279 32.73 -7.39 -5.41
C SER A 279 33.27 -7.45 -3.98
N VAL A 280 34.01 -8.52 -3.68
CA VAL A 280 34.70 -8.71 -2.40
C VAL A 280 36.17 -8.37 -2.58
N ILE A 281 36.70 -7.46 -1.78
CA ILE A 281 38.09 -7.01 -1.81
C ILE A 281 38.79 -7.47 -0.53
N GLY A 282 39.83 -8.31 -0.64
CA GLY A 282 40.60 -8.83 0.47
C GLY A 282 40.09 -10.17 0.97
N THR A 283 41.02 -11.12 1.22
CA THR A 283 40.72 -12.52 1.54
C THR A 283 41.21 -12.97 2.93
N GLN A 284 41.94 -12.15 3.69
CA GLN A 284 42.44 -12.50 5.03
C GLN A 284 41.88 -11.57 6.10
N GLY A 285 40.97 -12.11 6.92
CA GLY A 285 40.57 -11.53 8.21
C GLY A 285 39.53 -10.41 8.22
N GLY A 286 38.80 -10.18 7.10
CA GLY A 286 37.74 -9.15 7.01
C GLY A 286 37.63 -8.62 5.60
N GLY A 287 36.92 -9.36 4.72
CA GLY A 287 36.67 -8.91 3.35
C GLY A 287 35.82 -7.65 3.30
N LYS A 288 36.25 -6.64 2.54
CA LYS A 288 35.44 -5.44 2.27
C LYS A 288 34.54 -5.72 1.09
N LEU A 289 33.28 -5.39 1.22
CA LEU A 289 32.27 -5.52 0.18
C LEU A 289 32.04 -4.16 -0.47
N LEU A 290 32.17 -4.12 -1.78
CA LEU A 290 31.76 -2.99 -2.60
C LEU A 290 30.46 -3.39 -3.34
N LEU A 291 29.36 -2.71 -3.00
CA LEU A 291 28.06 -2.91 -3.66
C LEU A 291 27.78 -1.74 -4.59
N THR A 292 27.26 -2.07 -5.76
CA THR A 292 26.68 -1.10 -6.70
C THR A 292 25.21 -1.41 -6.81
N THR A 293 24.37 -0.40 -6.59
CA THR A 293 22.91 -0.55 -6.56
C THR A 293 22.27 0.34 -7.58
N GLU A 294 21.21 -0.14 -8.21
CA GLU A 294 20.40 0.58 -9.19
C GLU A 294 18.93 0.33 -8.92
N LEU A 295 18.14 1.38 -8.88
CA LEU A 295 16.69 1.34 -8.86
C LEU A 295 16.15 1.87 -10.17
N ALA A 296 15.34 1.08 -10.85
CA ALA A 296 14.73 1.45 -12.12
C ALA A 296 13.20 1.53 -12.04
N ASP A 297 12.62 2.51 -12.71
CA ASP A 297 11.18 2.58 -13.01
C ASP A 297 10.87 1.59 -14.15
N ALA A 298 10.01 0.63 -13.87
CA ALA A 298 9.66 -0.43 -14.79
C ALA A 298 8.90 0.05 -16.04
N LYS A 299 8.17 1.16 -15.95
CA LYS A 299 7.38 1.73 -17.08
C LYS A 299 8.27 2.38 -18.12
N SER A 300 9.27 3.14 -17.66
CA SER A 300 10.20 3.84 -18.54
C SER A 300 11.45 3.03 -18.85
N GLY A 301 11.76 2.02 -18.05
CA GLY A 301 13.03 1.27 -18.10
C GLY A 301 14.24 2.10 -17.66
N GLN A 302 14.03 3.31 -17.12
CA GLN A 302 15.10 4.22 -16.72
C GLN A 302 15.52 4.01 -15.28
N ALA A 303 16.83 4.05 -15.03
CA ALA A 303 17.34 4.14 -13.66
C ALA A 303 16.96 5.48 -13.03
N ILE A 304 16.24 5.42 -11.90
CA ILE A 304 15.83 6.60 -11.13
C ILE A 304 16.75 6.90 -9.96
N TRP A 305 17.57 5.92 -9.59
CA TRP A 305 18.58 6.07 -8.56
C TRP A 305 19.71 5.06 -8.77
N PHE A 306 20.92 5.49 -8.46
CA PHE A 306 22.15 4.68 -8.51
C PHE A 306 23.08 5.13 -7.39
N ASP A 307 23.65 4.16 -6.64
CA ASP A 307 24.60 4.46 -5.58
C ASP A 307 25.58 3.31 -5.35
N ARG A 308 26.66 3.61 -4.61
CA ARG A 308 27.69 2.64 -4.21
C ARG A 308 27.83 2.62 -2.69
N PHE A 309 27.84 1.41 -2.14
CA PHE A 309 27.99 1.18 -0.72
C PHE A 309 29.21 0.35 -0.43
N ASN A 310 29.92 0.73 0.63
CA ASN A 310 31.00 -0.05 1.19
C ASN A 310 30.52 -0.64 2.52
N ALA A 311 30.75 -1.94 2.73
CA ALA A 311 30.43 -2.65 3.96
C ALA A 311 31.56 -3.64 4.30
N GLU A 312 31.62 -4.08 5.53
CA GLU A 312 32.41 -5.23 5.91
C GLU A 312 31.56 -6.50 5.74
N LEU A 313 32.18 -7.60 5.33
CA LEU A 313 31.44 -8.84 5.12
C LEU A 313 30.75 -9.34 6.39
N GLY A 314 31.35 -9.08 7.57
CA GLY A 314 30.77 -9.40 8.87
C GLY A 314 29.49 -8.62 9.18
N ASP A 315 29.36 -7.38 8.71
CA ASP A 315 28.18 -6.53 8.91
C ASP A 315 26.91 -7.13 8.26
N LEU A 316 27.06 -7.84 7.13
CA LEU A 316 25.93 -8.49 6.46
C LEU A 316 25.36 -9.71 7.19
N LEU A 317 26.11 -10.28 8.12
CA LEU A 317 25.67 -11.43 8.93
C LEU A 317 24.90 -11.00 10.18
N GLU A 318 24.89 -9.70 10.48
CA GLU A 318 24.08 -9.15 11.56
C GLU A 318 22.61 -9.07 11.11
N SER A 319 21.70 -9.35 12.03
CA SER A 319 20.25 -9.37 11.77
C SER A 319 19.68 -8.03 11.25
N GLU A 320 20.38 -6.92 11.52
CA GLU A 320 20.05 -5.58 11.05
C GLU A 320 21.31 -4.87 10.50
N SER A 321 21.82 -5.40 9.39
CA SER A 321 22.98 -4.82 8.71
C SER A 321 22.76 -3.34 8.36
N GLN A 322 23.69 -2.47 8.75
CA GLN A 322 23.64 -1.04 8.41
C GLN A 322 23.66 -0.80 6.91
N CYS A 323 24.33 -1.67 6.16
CA CYS A 323 24.39 -1.57 4.70
C CYS A 323 23.02 -1.79 4.06
N THR A 324 22.31 -2.87 4.42
CA THR A 324 20.98 -3.16 3.90
C THR A 324 19.94 -2.11 4.31
N GLN A 325 20.05 -1.57 5.53
CA GLN A 325 19.22 -0.45 5.99
C GLN A 325 19.40 0.79 5.11
N ARG A 326 20.65 1.17 4.83
CA ARG A 326 20.96 2.33 3.98
C ARG A 326 20.47 2.16 2.55
N ILE A 327 20.60 0.96 1.96
CA ILE A 327 20.10 0.65 0.62
C ILE A 327 18.58 0.77 0.59
N ALA A 328 17.88 0.13 1.53
CA ALA A 328 16.43 0.15 1.61
C ALA A 328 15.87 1.58 1.78
N GLN A 329 16.46 2.36 2.70
CA GLN A 329 16.07 3.75 2.92
C GLN A 329 16.29 4.62 1.69
N ALA A 330 17.45 4.51 1.05
CA ALA A 330 17.77 5.29 -0.14
C ALA A 330 16.84 4.93 -1.32
N ALA A 331 16.54 3.65 -1.52
CA ALA A 331 15.60 3.19 -2.54
C ALA A 331 14.18 3.73 -2.27
N HIS A 332 13.70 3.66 -1.03
CA HIS A 332 12.38 4.19 -0.66
C HIS A 332 12.28 5.70 -0.91
N VAL A 333 13.27 6.48 -0.44
CA VAL A 333 13.32 7.94 -0.68
C VAL A 333 13.39 8.26 -2.18
N ALA A 334 14.11 7.46 -2.97
CA ALA A 334 14.19 7.63 -4.41
C ALA A 334 12.83 7.41 -5.09
N ILE A 335 12.06 6.39 -4.69
CA ILE A 335 10.69 6.16 -5.18
C ILE A 335 9.80 7.36 -4.88
N LEU A 336 9.77 7.82 -3.62
CA LEU A 336 8.95 8.96 -3.22
C LEU A 336 9.32 10.24 -3.98
N SER A 337 10.61 10.48 -4.15
CA SER A 337 11.12 11.64 -4.88
C SER A 337 10.77 11.58 -6.36
N HIS A 338 10.88 10.40 -6.97
CA HIS A 338 10.51 10.16 -8.37
C HIS A 338 9.02 10.41 -8.59
N GLU A 339 8.15 9.84 -7.75
CA GLU A 339 6.70 10.03 -7.85
C GLU A 339 6.30 11.50 -7.63
N ALA A 340 6.89 12.19 -6.66
CA ALA A 340 6.67 13.61 -6.45
C ALA A 340 7.10 14.50 -7.65
N GLN A 341 8.15 14.09 -8.38
CA GLN A 341 8.56 14.77 -9.61
C GLN A 341 7.61 14.50 -10.78
N ARG A 342 7.01 13.31 -10.85
CA ARG A 342 6.04 12.96 -11.91
C ARG A 342 4.83 13.89 -11.88
N VAL A 343 4.33 14.21 -10.70
CA VAL A 343 3.20 15.15 -10.51
C VAL A 343 3.50 16.55 -11.11
N ARG A 344 4.76 16.99 -11.09
CA ARG A 344 5.15 18.28 -11.68
C ARG A 344 5.28 18.24 -13.21
N ARG A 345 5.40 17.04 -13.81
CA ARG A 345 5.71 16.88 -15.24
C ARG A 345 4.57 16.30 -16.07
N GLN A 346 3.57 15.71 -15.43
CA GLN A 346 2.48 15.00 -16.09
C GLN A 346 1.12 15.50 -15.56
N PRO A 347 0.06 15.49 -16.39
CA PRO A 347 -1.29 15.78 -15.91
C PRO A 347 -1.71 14.82 -14.80
N LEU A 348 -2.32 15.31 -13.72
CA LEU A 348 -2.74 14.49 -12.59
C LEU A 348 -3.67 13.34 -13.03
N SER A 349 -4.54 13.60 -14.00
CA SER A 349 -5.48 12.61 -14.56
C SER A 349 -4.81 11.39 -15.19
N SER A 350 -3.54 11.50 -15.63
CA SER A 350 -2.78 10.39 -16.25
C SER A 350 -1.99 9.55 -15.24
N LEU A 351 -1.91 9.98 -13.97
CA LEU A 351 -1.12 9.31 -12.96
C LEU A 351 -1.89 8.16 -12.29
N ALA A 352 -1.17 7.11 -11.90
CA ALA A 352 -1.71 6.02 -11.11
C ALA A 352 -2.11 6.51 -9.69
N ALA A 353 -3.04 5.81 -9.04
CA ALA A 353 -3.52 6.19 -7.71
C ALA A 353 -2.38 6.21 -6.68
N TYR A 354 -1.50 5.23 -6.69
CA TYR A 354 -0.33 5.22 -5.81
C TYR A 354 0.62 6.40 -6.05
N SER A 355 0.80 6.81 -7.31
CA SER A 355 1.62 7.99 -7.65
C SER A 355 1.04 9.26 -7.03
N LEU A 356 -0.27 9.45 -7.12
CA LEU A 356 -0.97 10.57 -6.49
C LEU A 356 -0.86 10.49 -4.97
N LYS A 357 -1.07 9.31 -4.37
CA LYS A 357 -0.97 9.10 -2.92
C LYS A 357 0.43 9.42 -2.41
N LEU A 358 1.47 8.79 -2.93
CA LEU A 358 2.85 8.99 -2.49
C LEU A 358 3.32 10.42 -2.70
N SER A 359 2.95 11.04 -3.84
CA SER A 359 3.26 12.42 -4.12
C SER A 359 2.57 13.37 -3.13
N GLY A 360 1.28 13.16 -2.86
CA GLY A 360 0.51 13.94 -1.89
C GLY A 360 1.12 13.85 -0.50
N ILE A 361 1.47 12.64 -0.04
CA ILE A 361 2.14 12.41 1.25
C ILE A 361 3.50 13.09 1.29
N THR A 362 4.31 12.96 0.25
CA THR A 362 5.64 13.57 0.19
C THR A 362 5.55 15.10 0.20
N LEU A 363 4.65 15.68 -0.60
CA LEU A 363 4.48 17.14 -0.70
C LEU A 363 3.94 17.75 0.60
N MET A 364 3.00 17.08 1.29
CA MET A 364 2.47 17.60 2.56
C MET A 364 3.49 17.65 3.69
N HIS A 365 4.59 16.91 3.59
CA HIS A 365 5.68 16.91 4.59
C HIS A 365 6.81 17.87 4.24
N ARG A 366 6.79 18.54 3.08
CA ARG A 366 7.76 19.56 2.74
C ARG A 366 7.45 20.89 3.43
N SER A 367 8.51 21.63 3.79
CA SER A 367 8.39 22.93 4.49
C SER A 367 7.98 24.08 3.58
N GLN A 368 8.25 23.99 2.27
CA GLN A 368 7.85 25.02 1.31
C GLN A 368 6.33 25.06 1.14
N VAL A 369 5.73 26.26 1.33
CA VAL A 369 4.27 26.43 1.25
C VAL A 369 3.70 26.01 -0.11
N VAL A 370 4.42 26.31 -1.21
CA VAL A 370 4.00 25.94 -2.57
C VAL A 370 3.92 24.41 -2.74
N ASP A 371 4.91 23.67 -2.24
CA ASP A 371 4.90 22.22 -2.30
C ASP A 371 3.78 21.65 -1.43
N PHE A 372 3.58 22.20 -0.24
CA PHE A 372 2.51 21.79 0.66
C PHE A 372 1.11 21.99 0.03
N GLU A 373 0.86 23.17 -0.59
CA GLU A 373 -0.43 23.44 -1.27
C GLU A 373 -0.60 22.56 -2.53
N ASN A 374 0.46 22.26 -3.26
CA ASN A 374 0.40 21.28 -4.35
C ASN A 374 -0.01 19.88 -3.83
N GLY A 375 0.36 19.53 -2.61
CA GLY A 375 -0.11 18.30 -1.94
C GLY A 375 -1.63 18.24 -1.85
N LEU A 376 -2.32 19.35 -1.57
CA LEU A 376 -3.78 19.43 -1.57
C LEU A 376 -4.38 19.11 -2.94
N LEU A 377 -3.83 19.70 -4.01
CA LEU A 377 -4.33 19.47 -5.36
C LEU A 377 -4.25 18.00 -5.74
N VAL A 378 -3.13 17.35 -5.40
CA VAL A 378 -2.89 15.94 -5.68
C VAL A 378 -3.81 15.04 -4.88
N LEU A 379 -3.97 15.30 -3.57
CA LEU A 379 -4.85 14.50 -2.70
C LEU A 379 -6.32 14.70 -3.04
N ASN A 380 -6.73 15.89 -3.47
CA ASN A 380 -8.09 16.13 -3.96
C ASN A 380 -8.37 15.34 -5.25
N GLU A 381 -7.44 15.35 -6.22
CA GLU A 381 -7.57 14.53 -7.43
C GLU A 381 -7.71 13.05 -7.08
N LEU A 382 -6.89 12.55 -6.16
CA LEU A 382 -6.96 11.18 -5.68
C LEU A 382 -8.33 10.88 -5.05
N ALA A 383 -8.80 11.74 -4.14
CA ALA A 383 -10.08 11.56 -3.45
C ALA A 383 -11.28 11.68 -4.40
N GLN A 384 -11.22 12.56 -5.42
CA GLN A 384 -12.27 12.69 -6.42
C GLN A 384 -12.37 11.47 -7.34
N ARG A 385 -11.24 10.89 -7.73
CA ARG A 385 -11.20 9.69 -8.57
C ARG A 385 -11.57 8.42 -7.82
N HIS A 386 -11.26 8.37 -6.52
CA HIS A 386 -11.45 7.19 -5.69
C HIS A 386 -12.27 7.50 -4.43
N ARG A 387 -13.43 8.11 -4.61
CA ARG A 387 -14.32 8.62 -3.55
C ARG A 387 -14.71 7.60 -2.49
N ARG A 388 -14.66 6.32 -2.83
CA ARG A 388 -15.09 5.22 -1.96
C ARG A 388 -13.96 4.56 -1.19
N ILE A 389 -12.71 4.97 -1.44
CA ILE A 389 -11.55 4.43 -0.74
C ILE A 389 -11.28 5.30 0.49
N GLY A 390 -11.49 4.76 1.68
CA GLY A 390 -11.31 5.48 2.95
C GLY A 390 -9.91 6.08 3.11
N ASP A 391 -8.87 5.38 2.66
CA ASP A 391 -7.47 5.81 2.72
C ASP A 391 -7.24 7.17 2.03
N THR A 392 -7.91 7.46 0.91
CA THR A 392 -7.77 8.73 0.19
C THR A 392 -8.27 9.92 1.02
N HIS A 393 -9.39 9.73 1.70
CA HIS A 393 -9.99 10.75 2.57
C HIS A 393 -9.21 10.91 3.88
N ALA A 394 -8.66 9.82 4.43
CA ALA A 394 -7.83 9.87 5.64
C ALA A 394 -6.55 10.70 5.41
N TRP A 395 -5.88 10.54 4.27
CA TRP A 395 -4.70 11.35 3.91
C TRP A 395 -5.06 12.81 3.63
N LEU A 396 -6.19 13.07 2.98
CA LEU A 396 -6.70 14.42 2.78
C LEU A 396 -7.05 15.10 4.12
N ALA A 397 -7.67 14.39 5.05
CA ALA A 397 -7.91 14.85 6.41
C ALA A 397 -6.61 15.24 7.13
N LYS A 398 -5.58 14.39 7.04
CA LYS A 398 -4.25 14.66 7.61
C LYS A 398 -3.64 15.93 7.03
N TRP A 399 -3.79 16.18 5.73
CA TRP A 399 -3.31 17.42 5.12
C TRP A 399 -3.95 18.66 5.75
N TYR A 400 -5.30 18.67 5.93
CA TYR A 400 -6.00 19.77 6.61
C TYR A 400 -5.52 19.96 8.05
N VAL A 401 -5.35 18.86 8.80
CA VAL A 401 -4.78 18.90 10.16
C VAL A 401 -3.40 19.56 10.15
N LEU A 402 -2.50 19.16 9.26
CA LEU A 402 -1.16 19.72 9.17
C LEU A 402 -1.16 21.21 8.79
N ARG A 403 -2.07 21.66 7.93
CA ARG A 403 -2.21 23.07 7.55
C ARG A 403 -2.52 23.95 8.77
N VAL A 404 -3.49 23.52 9.58
CA VAL A 404 -3.84 24.21 10.83
C VAL A 404 -2.68 24.17 11.83
N MET A 405 -2.07 23.00 12.02
CA MET A 405 -0.99 22.82 13.02
C MET A 405 0.29 23.58 12.65
N ARG A 406 0.56 23.79 11.37
CA ARG A 406 1.67 24.63 10.89
C ARG A 406 1.41 26.13 11.08
N GLY A 407 0.14 26.53 11.23
CA GLY A 407 -0.25 27.93 11.35
C GLY A 407 -0.28 28.68 10.01
N ILE A 408 -0.41 27.97 8.89
CA ILE A 408 -0.46 28.53 7.52
C ILE A 408 -1.89 28.53 6.94
N SER A 409 -2.88 28.10 7.72
CA SER A 409 -4.27 28.10 7.29
C SER A 409 -4.84 29.54 7.32
N PRO A 410 -5.42 30.04 6.22
CA PRO A 410 -6.13 31.31 6.20
C PRO A 410 -7.50 31.21 6.92
N THR A 411 -8.09 30.01 7.01
CA THR A 411 -9.39 29.71 7.63
C THR A 411 -9.28 28.50 8.56
N PRO A 412 -8.59 28.63 9.73
CA PRO A 412 -8.28 27.48 10.58
C PRO A 412 -9.50 26.69 11.06
N LYS A 413 -10.62 27.37 11.32
CA LYS A 413 -11.87 26.72 11.77
C LYS A 413 -12.49 25.88 10.66
N ASP A 414 -12.51 26.40 9.43
CA ASP A 414 -13.07 25.70 8.27
C ASP A 414 -12.20 24.50 7.91
N ASP A 415 -10.86 24.64 7.94
CA ASP A 415 -9.95 23.55 7.67
C ASP A 415 -10.03 22.44 8.74
N ALA A 416 -10.20 22.82 10.02
CA ALA A 416 -10.45 21.86 11.10
C ALA A 416 -11.74 21.08 10.87
N GLN A 417 -12.82 21.77 10.45
CA GLN A 417 -14.09 21.13 10.13
C GLN A 417 -13.97 20.19 8.92
N ARG A 418 -13.30 20.62 7.86
CA ARG A 418 -13.02 19.77 6.68
C ARG A 418 -12.21 18.53 7.02
N ALA A 419 -11.25 18.65 7.94
CA ALA A 419 -10.50 17.49 8.42
C ALA A 419 -11.44 16.43 9.03
N LEU A 420 -12.40 16.86 9.89
CA LEU A 420 -13.38 15.94 10.47
C LEU A 420 -14.32 15.33 9.41
N GLU A 421 -14.78 16.13 8.46
CA GLU A 421 -15.64 15.66 7.37
C GLU A 421 -14.94 14.59 6.53
N CYS A 422 -13.67 14.81 6.18
CA CYS A 422 -12.88 13.81 5.48
C CYS A 422 -12.67 12.54 6.32
N CYS A 423 -12.39 12.66 7.63
CA CYS A 423 -12.30 11.50 8.51
C CYS A 423 -13.61 10.72 8.55
N ASN A 424 -14.74 11.41 8.68
CA ASN A 424 -16.05 10.77 8.72
C ASN A 424 -16.36 10.06 7.39
N THR A 425 -16.06 10.69 6.25
CA THR A 425 -16.18 10.04 4.93
C THR A 425 -15.34 8.77 4.83
N ALA A 426 -14.12 8.77 5.37
CA ALA A 426 -13.28 7.58 5.41
C ALA A 426 -13.89 6.49 6.31
N LEU A 427 -14.46 6.87 7.45
CA LEU A 427 -15.06 5.95 8.43
C LEU A 427 -16.45 5.45 8.02
N ASP A 428 -17.18 6.20 7.19
CA ASP A 428 -18.40 5.74 6.54
C ASP A 428 -18.11 4.62 5.54
N ALA A 429 -16.94 4.68 4.87
CA ALA A 429 -16.47 3.63 3.96
C ALA A 429 -15.90 2.42 4.73
N ASP A 430 -15.14 2.65 5.79
CA ASP A 430 -14.55 1.62 6.66
C ASP A 430 -14.53 2.09 8.11
N PRO A 431 -15.48 1.66 8.97
CA PRO A 431 -15.56 2.07 10.38
C PRO A 431 -14.32 1.70 11.22
N GLN A 432 -13.49 0.77 10.74
CA GLN A 432 -12.25 0.33 11.40
C GLN A 432 -10.98 0.89 10.73
N HIS A 433 -11.10 1.91 9.88
CA HIS A 433 -9.96 2.50 9.19
C HIS A 433 -9.01 3.18 10.18
N ALA A 434 -7.91 2.50 10.53
CA ALA A 434 -7.03 2.89 11.63
C ALA A 434 -6.44 4.31 11.46
N LEU A 435 -5.95 4.66 10.26
CA LEU A 435 -5.43 6.01 9.99
C LEU A 435 -6.52 7.08 10.15
N ALA A 436 -7.74 6.85 9.66
CA ALA A 436 -8.82 7.83 9.78
C ALA A 436 -9.21 8.08 11.24
N LEU A 437 -9.32 7.00 12.04
CA LEU A 437 -9.54 7.10 13.49
C LEU A 437 -8.40 7.86 14.17
N ALA A 438 -7.14 7.57 13.83
CA ALA A 438 -5.97 8.24 14.40
C ALA A 438 -5.97 9.75 14.07
N VAL A 439 -6.22 10.12 12.80
CA VAL A 439 -6.28 11.52 12.36
C VAL A 439 -7.45 12.25 13.01
N ARG A 440 -8.64 11.62 13.11
CA ARG A 440 -9.81 12.21 13.78
C ARG A 440 -9.53 12.45 15.26
N GLY A 441 -8.98 11.47 15.96
CA GLY A 441 -8.58 11.61 17.36
C GLY A 441 -7.57 12.74 17.56
N HIS A 442 -6.59 12.88 16.65
CA HIS A 442 -5.64 13.99 16.70
C HIS A 442 -6.31 15.35 16.47
N ALA A 443 -7.20 15.48 15.49
CA ALA A 443 -7.96 16.69 15.23
C ALA A 443 -8.82 17.07 16.44
N LEU A 444 -9.56 16.12 17.01
CA LEU A 444 -10.41 16.33 18.19
C LEU A 444 -9.61 16.86 19.39
N SER A 445 -8.43 16.27 19.66
CA SER A 445 -7.59 16.69 20.80
C SER A 445 -6.92 18.05 20.58
N GLN A 446 -6.48 18.35 19.35
CA GLN A 446 -5.67 19.53 19.09
C GLN A 446 -6.47 20.76 18.68
N MET A 447 -7.63 20.56 18.05
CA MET A 447 -8.41 21.63 17.44
C MET A 447 -9.76 21.87 18.14
N PHE A 448 -10.35 20.83 18.71
CA PHE A 448 -11.69 20.92 19.30
C PHE A 448 -11.72 20.75 20.82
N GLY A 449 -10.56 20.51 21.45
CA GLY A 449 -10.48 20.34 22.91
C GLY A 449 -11.19 19.10 23.46
N SER A 450 -11.60 18.17 22.60
CA SER A 450 -12.31 16.95 23.00
C SER A 450 -11.31 15.84 23.37
N GLY A 451 -10.86 15.84 24.62
CA GLY A 451 -9.91 14.85 25.12
C GLY A 451 -10.49 13.44 25.20
N GLU A 452 -11.74 13.28 25.65
CA GLU A 452 -12.39 11.97 25.79
C GLU A 452 -12.67 11.33 24.43
N GLY A 453 -13.32 12.05 23.50
CA GLY A 453 -13.59 11.56 22.15
C GLY A 453 -12.32 11.20 21.40
N ALA A 454 -11.26 12.00 21.53
CA ALA A 454 -9.96 11.73 20.96
C ALA A 454 -9.35 10.42 21.51
N GLY A 455 -9.43 10.21 22.83
CA GLY A 455 -8.91 9.01 23.47
C GLY A 455 -9.60 7.73 22.99
N ILE A 456 -10.93 7.79 22.76
CA ILE A 456 -11.72 6.69 22.20
C ILE A 456 -11.25 6.37 20.78
N ASP A 457 -11.15 7.36 19.90
CA ASP A 457 -10.73 7.16 18.53
C ASP A 457 -9.31 6.60 18.42
N LEU A 458 -8.37 7.13 19.20
CA LEU A 458 -6.98 6.66 19.21
C LEU A 458 -6.85 5.22 19.74
N LYS A 459 -7.66 4.87 20.74
CA LYS A 459 -7.75 3.49 21.22
C LYS A 459 -8.29 2.55 20.13
N ASN A 460 -9.37 2.95 19.47
CA ASN A 460 -9.98 2.16 18.39
C ASN A 460 -9.05 2.03 17.18
N ALA A 461 -8.28 3.07 16.84
CA ALA A 461 -7.26 3.00 15.81
C ALA A 461 -6.23 1.89 16.07
N LEU A 462 -5.72 1.81 17.30
CA LEU A 462 -4.73 0.82 17.71
C LEU A 462 -5.33 -0.58 17.98
N LEU A 463 -6.63 -0.68 18.20
CA LEU A 463 -7.35 -1.96 18.22
C LEU A 463 -7.56 -2.50 16.80
N ALA A 464 -7.87 -1.62 15.84
CA ALA A 464 -8.03 -1.98 14.44
C ALA A 464 -6.69 -2.36 13.79
N ASP A 465 -5.63 -1.61 14.07
CA ASP A 465 -4.28 -1.92 13.61
C ASP A 465 -3.24 -1.55 14.68
N PRO A 466 -2.73 -2.51 15.45
CA PRO A 466 -1.68 -2.28 16.45
C PRO A 466 -0.37 -1.73 15.89
N ASN A 467 -0.15 -1.85 14.58
CA ASN A 467 1.03 -1.34 13.87
C ASN A 467 0.76 0.00 13.16
N GLU A 468 -0.38 0.65 13.41
CA GLU A 468 -0.64 1.97 12.83
C GLU A 468 0.25 3.02 13.49
N VAL A 469 1.26 3.45 12.76
CA VAL A 469 2.29 4.38 13.24
C VAL A 469 1.71 5.72 13.67
N HIS A 470 0.76 6.27 12.91
CA HIS A 470 0.09 7.52 13.27
C HIS A 470 -0.81 7.37 14.50
N GLY A 471 -1.36 6.17 14.72
CA GLY A 471 -2.10 5.83 15.94
C GLY A 471 -1.23 6.05 17.17
N TRP A 472 -0.02 5.50 17.18
CA TRP A 472 0.95 5.67 18.27
C TRP A 472 1.45 7.10 18.40
N LEU A 473 1.79 7.76 17.27
CA LEU A 473 2.23 9.16 17.28
C LEU A 473 1.18 10.09 17.89
N TYR A 474 -0.06 9.98 17.46
CA TYR A 474 -1.12 10.87 17.91
C TYR A 474 -1.63 10.52 19.31
N LYS A 475 -1.54 9.25 19.70
CA LYS A 475 -1.75 8.84 21.07
C LYS A 475 -0.71 9.44 22.01
N SER A 476 0.56 9.50 21.61
CA SER A 476 1.62 10.21 22.35
C SER A 476 1.28 11.69 22.57
N VAL A 477 0.79 12.37 21.52
CA VAL A 477 0.34 13.76 21.66
C VAL A 477 -0.83 13.88 22.64
N TRP A 478 -1.81 12.99 22.55
CA TRP A 478 -2.95 12.95 23.45
C TRP A 478 -2.52 12.66 24.90
N SER A 479 -1.66 11.66 25.11
CA SER A 479 -1.13 11.30 26.44
C SER A 479 -0.34 12.45 27.10
N SER A 480 0.36 13.25 26.28
CA SER A 480 1.05 14.46 26.75
C SER A 480 0.09 15.53 27.33
N LEU A 481 -1.17 15.54 26.90
CA LEU A 481 -2.14 16.59 27.27
C LEU A 481 -3.19 16.11 28.27
N TYR A 482 -3.64 14.88 28.13
CA TYR A 482 -4.80 14.33 28.85
C TYR A 482 -4.49 13.04 29.61
N GLY A 483 -3.29 12.48 29.44
CA GLY A 483 -2.87 11.22 30.02
C GLY A 483 -1.57 11.33 30.83
N SER A 484 -0.76 10.28 30.77
CA SER A 484 0.55 10.21 31.42
C SER A 484 1.65 10.67 30.46
N THR A 485 2.48 11.65 30.90
CA THR A 485 3.59 12.17 30.08
C THR A 485 4.69 11.13 29.85
N SER A 486 4.91 10.21 30.80
CA SER A 486 5.83 9.09 30.62
C SER A 486 5.33 8.09 29.57
N ASP A 487 4.02 7.85 29.49
CA ASP A 487 3.42 7.03 28.45
C ASP A 487 3.56 7.70 27.08
N ALA A 488 3.42 9.03 27.02
CA ALA A 488 3.60 9.78 25.79
C ALA A 488 4.99 9.56 25.15
N VAL A 489 6.07 9.56 25.96
CA VAL A 489 7.41 9.28 25.46
C VAL A 489 7.52 7.86 24.91
N ARG A 490 7.01 6.87 25.67
CA ARG A 490 7.03 5.46 25.24
C ARG A 490 6.24 5.26 23.94
N GLU A 491 5.06 5.84 23.80
CA GLU A 491 4.21 5.75 22.63
C GLU A 491 4.87 6.37 21.39
N ALA A 492 5.55 7.52 21.52
CA ALA A 492 6.31 8.11 20.42
C ALA A 492 7.52 7.26 20.01
N LEU A 493 8.19 6.61 20.97
CA LEU A 493 9.28 5.67 20.70
C LEU A 493 8.75 4.42 19.99
N THR A 494 7.62 3.86 20.41
CA THR A 494 6.96 2.74 19.73
C THR A 494 6.65 3.07 18.27
N ALA A 495 6.14 4.26 17.97
CA ALA A 495 5.91 4.69 16.58
C ALA A 495 7.19 4.68 15.75
N ARG A 496 8.33 5.08 16.34
CA ARG A 496 9.63 5.05 15.67
C ARG A 496 10.19 3.65 15.47
N GLU A 497 9.96 2.75 16.43
CA GLU A 497 10.35 1.34 16.33
C GLU A 497 9.56 0.61 15.24
N LEU A 498 8.27 0.96 15.06
CA LEU A 498 7.44 0.43 13.99
C LEU A 498 7.86 0.92 12.59
N SER A 499 8.41 2.14 12.48
CA SER A 499 8.89 2.71 11.21
C SER A 499 10.25 3.39 11.39
N PRO A 500 11.34 2.63 11.63
CA PRO A 500 12.64 3.18 11.99
C PRO A 500 13.30 3.96 10.84
N LEU A 501 12.96 3.64 9.61
CA LEU A 501 13.51 4.23 8.40
C LEU A 501 12.46 5.08 7.64
N ASP A 502 11.46 5.59 8.36
CA ASP A 502 10.42 6.42 7.77
C ASP A 502 11.02 7.63 7.04
N PRO A 503 10.67 7.86 5.77
CA PRO A 503 11.13 9.02 5.02
C PRO A 503 10.74 10.37 5.66
N HIS A 504 9.68 10.36 6.47
CA HIS A 504 9.18 11.53 7.20
C HIS A 504 9.58 11.52 8.68
N SER A 505 10.69 10.87 9.01
CA SER A 505 11.21 10.75 10.39
C SER A 505 11.39 12.08 11.11
N ALA A 506 11.64 13.19 10.40
CA ALA A 506 11.66 14.53 10.98
C ALA A 506 10.34 14.92 11.66
N TYR A 507 9.20 14.52 11.08
CA TYR A 507 7.88 14.73 11.68
C TYR A 507 7.70 13.91 12.97
N PHE A 508 8.19 12.66 12.98
CA PHE A 508 8.15 11.80 14.18
C PHE A 508 9.01 12.40 15.29
N ASP A 509 10.20 12.89 14.94
CA ASP A 509 11.09 13.55 15.90
C ASP A 509 10.49 14.83 16.47
N THR A 510 9.70 15.57 15.70
CA THR A 510 8.96 16.74 16.20
C THR A 510 7.98 16.34 17.33
N ILE A 511 7.26 15.23 17.14
CA ILE A 511 6.31 14.74 18.14
C ILE A 511 7.03 14.19 19.36
N LEU A 512 8.07 13.39 19.17
CA LEU A 512 8.89 12.83 20.25
C LEU A 512 9.57 13.93 21.09
N SER A 513 10.10 14.97 20.43
CA SER A 513 10.63 16.15 21.12
C SER A 513 9.57 16.82 22.00
N GLY A 514 8.35 16.95 21.48
CA GLY A 514 7.22 17.45 22.24
C GLY A 514 6.89 16.59 23.47
N ALA A 515 6.86 15.26 23.30
CA ALA A 515 6.61 14.33 24.39
C ALA A 515 7.67 14.45 25.51
N TYR A 516 8.95 14.53 25.16
CA TYR A 516 10.02 14.78 26.13
C TYR A 516 9.86 16.13 26.85
N ALA A 517 9.51 17.20 26.14
CA ALA A 517 9.29 18.52 26.74
C ALA A 517 8.13 18.51 27.76
N PHE A 518 7.05 17.75 27.46
CA PHE A 518 5.93 17.57 28.41
C PHE A 518 6.28 16.68 29.59
N ASN A 519 7.21 15.75 29.42
CA ASN A 519 7.75 14.91 30.50
C ASN A 519 8.89 15.58 31.27
N HIS A 520 9.12 16.89 31.07
CA HIS A 520 10.18 17.69 31.70
C HIS A 520 11.61 17.22 31.41
N GLU A 521 11.80 16.42 30.37
CA GLU A 521 13.10 15.97 29.87
C GLU A 521 13.64 16.93 28.79
N TYR A 522 13.92 18.17 29.17
CA TYR A 522 14.18 19.27 28.23
C TYR A 522 15.43 19.04 27.36
N ASP A 523 16.49 18.49 27.91
CA ASP A 523 17.74 18.21 27.15
C ASP A 523 17.48 17.16 26.06
N ASN A 524 16.70 16.11 26.38
CA ASN A 524 16.27 15.14 25.39
C ASN A 524 15.37 15.79 24.33
N ALA A 525 14.44 16.66 24.73
CA ALA A 525 13.57 17.38 23.80
C ALA A 525 14.37 18.23 22.81
N ILE A 526 15.36 19.01 23.30
CA ILE A 526 16.24 19.86 22.49
C ILE A 526 17.06 18.99 21.52
N ARG A 527 17.70 17.93 22.01
CA ARG A 527 18.51 17.02 21.20
C ARG A 527 17.71 16.38 20.06
N ILE A 528 16.47 15.94 20.33
CA ILE A 528 15.60 15.36 19.31
C ILE A 528 15.10 16.43 18.32
N ALA A 529 14.77 17.64 18.80
CA ALA A 529 14.43 18.77 17.94
C ALA A 529 15.57 19.13 16.99
N ASP A 530 16.81 19.15 17.47
CA ASP A 530 17.99 19.40 16.64
C ASP A 530 18.17 18.34 15.56
N ARG A 531 17.90 17.06 15.89
CA ARG A 531 17.91 15.99 14.89
C ARG A 531 16.85 16.20 13.81
N SER A 532 15.62 16.53 14.18
CA SER A 532 14.55 16.88 13.24
C SER A 532 14.95 18.05 12.33
N LEU A 533 15.52 19.11 12.91
CA LEU A 533 15.91 20.32 12.19
C LEU A 533 17.14 20.15 11.28
N LYS A 534 17.91 19.06 11.41
CA LYS A 534 18.94 18.68 10.42
C LYS A 534 18.32 18.18 9.11
N LEU A 535 17.13 17.57 9.17
CA LEU A 535 16.41 17.05 8.01
C LEU A 535 15.48 18.12 7.40
N ASP A 536 14.83 18.91 8.25
CA ASP A 536 13.96 20.03 7.84
C ASP A 536 14.29 21.29 8.65
N TYR A 537 15.25 22.07 8.15
CA TYR A 537 15.85 23.21 8.85
C TYR A 537 14.83 24.27 9.26
N ASN A 538 13.79 24.49 8.46
CA ASN A 538 12.80 25.55 8.63
C ASN A 538 11.44 25.07 9.16
N HIS A 539 11.37 23.89 9.79
CA HIS A 539 10.12 23.35 10.30
C HIS A 539 9.62 24.13 11.52
N ALA A 540 8.69 25.07 11.31
CA ALA A 540 8.16 25.95 12.35
C ALA A 540 7.60 25.21 13.59
N PRO A 541 6.85 24.08 13.48
CA PRO A 541 6.41 23.34 14.67
C PRO A 541 7.56 22.81 15.53
N THR A 542 8.67 22.34 14.92
CA THR A 542 9.86 21.88 15.66
C THR A 542 10.58 23.05 16.34
N LEU A 543 10.74 24.18 15.62
CA LEU A 543 11.34 25.39 16.21
C LEU A 543 10.54 25.87 17.42
N ARG A 544 9.21 25.88 17.37
CA ARG A 544 8.36 26.23 18.51
C ARG A 544 8.51 25.26 19.68
N GLY A 545 8.58 23.96 19.40
CA GLY A 545 8.79 22.93 20.43
C GLY A 545 10.16 23.05 21.09
N LYS A 546 11.22 23.28 20.30
CA LYS A 546 12.58 23.52 20.79
C LYS A 546 12.66 24.77 21.66
N LEU A 547 12.11 25.89 21.18
CA LEU A 547 12.03 27.14 21.91
C LEU A 547 11.35 26.96 23.28
N LEU A 548 10.22 26.25 23.31
CA LEU A 548 9.53 25.94 24.57
C LEU A 548 10.44 25.17 25.53
N ALA A 549 11.08 24.11 25.07
CA ALA A 549 11.97 23.29 25.89
C ALA A 549 13.17 24.10 26.43
N GLN A 550 13.77 24.96 25.60
CA GLN A 550 14.88 25.85 26.01
C GLN A 550 14.46 26.87 27.05
N VAL A 551 13.29 27.50 26.88
CA VAL A 551 12.77 28.47 27.86
C VAL A 551 12.49 27.81 29.19
N GLU A 552 11.90 26.63 29.20
CA GLU A 552 11.57 25.91 30.43
C GLU A 552 12.79 25.31 31.12
N ALA A 553 13.84 24.92 30.35
CA ALA A 553 15.14 24.53 30.88
C ALA A 553 15.94 25.72 31.43
N GLY A 554 15.57 26.97 31.12
CA GLY A 554 16.29 28.16 31.51
C GLY A 554 17.39 28.59 30.53
N TYR A 555 17.50 27.95 29.35
CA TYR A 555 18.49 28.26 28.30
C TYR A 555 18.00 29.42 27.43
N ILE A 556 17.92 30.62 28.06
CA ILE A 556 17.25 31.79 27.45
C ILE A 556 17.99 32.33 26.23
N GLU A 557 19.33 32.33 26.21
CA GLU A 557 20.08 32.81 25.05
C GLU A 557 19.86 31.88 23.84
N ASP A 558 19.96 30.57 24.04
CA ASP A 558 19.69 29.59 22.98
C ASP A 558 18.24 29.71 22.48
N ALA A 559 17.29 30.00 23.37
CA ALA A 559 15.89 30.23 23.01
C ALA A 559 15.71 31.49 22.13
N ARG A 560 16.50 32.56 22.36
CA ARG A 560 16.52 33.76 21.52
C ARG A 560 17.05 33.48 20.12
N GLU A 561 18.08 32.66 19.97
CA GLU A 561 18.59 32.20 18.68
C GLU A 561 17.53 31.39 17.93
N THR A 562 16.87 30.47 18.64
CA THR A 562 15.78 29.67 18.07
C THR A 562 14.59 30.56 17.66
N LEU A 563 14.26 31.59 18.45
CA LEU A 563 13.23 32.58 18.12
C LEU A 563 13.62 33.37 16.86
N ALA A 564 14.85 33.83 16.73
CA ALA A 564 15.31 34.55 15.55
C ALA A 564 15.11 33.71 14.27
N ARG A 565 15.42 32.42 14.32
CA ARG A 565 15.13 31.48 13.22
C ARG A 565 13.64 31.34 12.96
N LEU A 566 12.82 31.21 14.01
CA LEU A 566 11.39 31.07 13.88
C LEU A 566 10.76 32.31 13.22
N LEU A 567 11.24 33.51 13.51
CA LEU A 567 10.78 34.75 12.90
C LEU A 567 11.15 34.86 11.41
N VAL A 568 12.21 34.23 10.94
CA VAL A 568 12.51 34.11 9.50
C VAL A 568 11.44 33.29 8.78
N VAL A 569 10.94 32.24 9.43
CA VAL A 569 9.91 31.34 8.84
C VAL A 569 8.50 31.89 9.04
N THR A 570 8.26 32.62 10.12
CA THR A 570 6.97 33.19 10.49
C THR A 570 7.18 34.66 10.88
N PRO A 571 7.34 35.58 9.90
CA PRO A 571 7.66 36.97 10.17
C PRO A 571 6.60 37.71 10.99
N ASP A 572 5.34 37.36 10.82
CA ASP A 572 4.19 37.98 11.49
C ASP A 572 3.82 37.27 12.82
N LEU A 573 4.77 36.56 13.44
CA LEU A 573 4.53 35.87 14.70
C LEU A 573 4.22 36.87 15.82
N SER A 574 3.02 36.78 16.38
CA SER A 574 2.61 37.50 17.57
C SER A 574 1.92 36.55 18.55
N VAL A 575 1.86 36.93 19.81
CA VAL A 575 1.20 36.12 20.86
C VAL A 575 -0.28 35.96 20.55
N ALA A 576 -1.00 37.05 20.22
CA ALA A 576 -2.40 37.01 19.86
C ALA A 576 -2.67 36.22 18.57
N GLY A 577 -1.82 36.40 17.56
CA GLY A 577 -1.89 35.61 16.30
C GLY A 577 -1.74 34.12 16.55
N TYR A 578 -0.81 33.73 17.41
CA TYR A 578 -0.63 32.31 17.77
C TYR A 578 -1.80 31.77 18.62
N GLN A 579 -2.41 32.60 19.50
CA GLN A 579 -3.60 32.23 20.29
C GLN A 579 -4.87 32.12 19.46
N ALA A 580 -5.02 32.91 18.39
CA ALA A 580 -6.22 32.96 17.55
C ALA A 580 -6.47 31.67 16.75
N VAL A 581 -5.48 30.78 16.65
CA VAL A 581 -5.62 29.51 15.97
C VAL A 581 -6.59 28.60 16.73
N VAL A 582 -7.33 27.73 16.04
CA VAL A 582 -8.23 26.74 16.63
C VAL A 582 -7.52 25.93 17.72
N GLY A 583 -8.22 25.63 18.83
CA GLY A 583 -7.65 24.96 20.00
C GLY A 583 -6.82 25.88 20.92
N ALA A 584 -7.18 27.15 21.03
CA ALA A 584 -6.47 28.16 21.83
C ALA A 584 -6.31 27.76 23.31
N GLU A 585 -7.25 26.99 23.88
CA GLU A 585 -7.20 26.48 25.26
C GLU A 585 -6.33 25.23 25.45
N ASN A 586 -5.72 24.72 24.36
CA ASN A 586 -4.85 23.56 24.43
C ASN A 586 -3.64 23.82 25.36
N PRO A 587 -3.35 22.97 26.36
CA PRO A 587 -2.28 23.17 27.33
C PRO A 587 -0.89 23.40 26.70
N ARG A 588 -0.60 22.70 25.60
CA ARG A 588 0.64 22.89 24.84
C ARG A 588 0.74 24.32 24.31
N ARG A 589 -0.36 24.83 23.77
CA ARG A 589 -0.39 26.18 23.19
C ARG A 589 -0.20 27.25 24.26
N LEU A 590 -0.82 27.08 25.42
CA LEU A 590 -0.66 27.98 26.56
C LEU A 590 0.80 28.03 27.04
N ARG A 591 1.50 26.90 27.11
CA ARG A 591 2.93 26.85 27.47
C ARG A 591 3.80 27.57 26.43
N VAL A 592 3.54 27.37 25.12
CA VAL A 592 4.26 28.11 24.06
C VAL A 592 4.01 29.59 24.15
N VAL A 593 2.77 30.03 24.39
CA VAL A 593 2.42 31.45 24.61
C VAL A 593 3.19 32.05 25.78
N ALA A 594 3.28 31.34 26.90
CA ALA A 594 4.06 31.79 28.06
C ALA A 594 5.56 31.91 27.70
N ALA A 595 6.10 30.98 26.91
CA ALA A 595 7.48 31.04 26.45
C ALA A 595 7.73 32.22 25.51
N LEU A 596 6.81 32.50 24.57
CA LEU A 596 6.89 33.64 23.65
C LEU A 596 6.87 34.97 24.42
N ARG A 597 6.00 35.11 25.43
CA ARG A 597 5.96 36.29 26.30
C ARG A 597 7.26 36.49 27.09
N ARG A 598 7.85 35.40 27.61
CA ARG A 598 9.14 35.44 28.31
C ARG A 598 10.29 35.90 27.42
N LEU A 599 10.18 35.68 26.12
CA LEU A 599 11.14 36.15 25.11
C LEU A 599 10.79 37.50 24.50
N ASN A 600 9.79 38.22 25.03
CA ASN A 600 9.32 39.53 24.60
C ASN A 600 8.79 39.56 23.14
N VAL A 601 8.15 38.46 22.68
CA VAL A 601 7.43 38.49 21.41
C VAL A 601 6.21 39.43 21.52
N PRO A 602 5.94 40.31 20.52
CA PRO A 602 4.80 41.24 20.57
C PRO A 602 3.46 40.56 20.80
N GLU A 603 2.57 41.20 21.58
CA GLU A 603 1.20 40.68 21.81
C GLU A 603 0.37 40.71 20.52
N SER A 604 0.54 41.74 19.67
CA SER A 604 -0.10 41.87 18.35
C SER A 604 0.89 42.36 17.30
N THR A 605 0.66 42.00 16.08
CA THR A 605 1.37 42.52 14.89
C THR A 605 0.84 43.88 14.49
#